data_156b03fce3d7d82d91fb3823ee96dfbc
#
_entry.id   156b03fce3d7d82d91fb3823ee96dfbc
#
_cell.length_a   1.000
_cell.length_b   1.000
_cell.length_c   1.000
_cell.angle_alpha   90.00
_cell.angle_beta   90.00
_cell.angle_gamma   90.00
#
_symmetry.space_group_name_H-M   'P 1'
#
loop_
_entity.id
_entity.type
_entity.pdbx_description
1 polymer ?
#
loop_
_entity_poly.entity_id
_entity_poly.type
_entity_poly.pdbx_seq_one_letter_code
_entity_poly.pdbx_strand_id
1 'polypeptide(L)'
;MLFASPQVQNRTIIRRFFLRGTIAAIASLSSANLNPTVAQDPEPAATAPNPDPYKAFEPREFGGTNGKPLKYRLIKPVGYKPGKKYPLVLFLHGAGERGDDNAAQLKHAAKDLCNPELRTKYPAYVVAPQCPNNKKWSEVDWSKDASELPESPSDSMQTIKELIDDMVENAGIDRNRIYITGLSMGGYGTWDAIARYPNFFAAAAPICGGGDPKTASKFKSLPIWCFHGAKDSVVKVGRSREMVEALKAVGSNIQYTEYPELQHDSWTATYANPEFYDWLFKQRRESQQ
;
A
#
# COMPACT_ATOMS: atom_id res chain seq x y z
N MET A 1 53.89 -24.00 -8.46
CA MET A 1 53.83 -24.49 -9.85
C MET A 1 52.85 -23.59 -10.59
N LEU A 2 53.45 -22.83 -11.52
CA LEU A 2 52.78 -21.95 -12.47
C LEU A 2 52.06 -22.80 -13.53
N PHE A 3 50.89 -22.36 -14.02
CA PHE A 3 50.56 -22.46 -15.45
C PHE A 3 49.61 -21.35 -15.85
N ALA A 4 50.01 -20.70 -16.95
CA ALA A 4 49.51 -19.49 -17.53
C ALA A 4 48.36 -19.74 -18.53
N SER A 5 47.66 -18.68 -18.84
CA SER A 5 46.66 -18.46 -19.91
C SER A 5 47.10 -18.91 -21.30
N PRO A 6 46.17 -18.92 -22.28
CA PRO A 6 46.40 -17.98 -23.39
C PRO A 6 45.16 -17.15 -23.83
N GLN A 7 45.49 -15.93 -24.21
CA GLN A 7 44.71 -14.98 -24.98
C GLN A 7 44.54 -15.45 -26.43
N VAL A 8 43.38 -15.21 -27.02
CA VAL A 8 43.20 -15.26 -28.48
C VAL A 8 42.71 -13.91 -28.97
N GLN A 9 43.59 -13.24 -29.68
CA GLN A 9 43.34 -12.09 -30.53
C GLN A 9 42.65 -12.57 -31.84
N ASN A 10 41.63 -11.85 -32.30
CA ASN A 10 41.22 -11.97 -33.69
C ASN A 10 41.21 -10.61 -34.39
N ARG A 11 41.93 -10.65 -35.52
CA ARG A 11 42.33 -9.53 -36.38
C ARG A 11 41.21 -9.14 -37.34
N THR A 12 41.08 -7.86 -37.49
CA THR A 12 40.43 -7.11 -38.56
C THR A 12 41.00 -7.45 -39.94
N ILE A 13 40.14 -7.68 -40.93
CA ILE A 13 40.49 -7.68 -42.36
C ILE A 13 39.65 -6.66 -43.08
N ILE A 14 40.35 -5.59 -43.51
CA ILE A 14 39.87 -4.58 -44.45
C ILE A 14 40.15 -5.10 -45.86
N ARG A 15 39.16 -5.14 -46.74
CA ARG A 15 39.34 -5.25 -48.18
C ARG A 15 38.80 -4.02 -48.89
N ARG A 16 39.75 -3.18 -49.36
CA ARG A 16 39.55 -2.17 -50.41
C ARG A 16 39.53 -2.88 -51.78
N PHE A 17 38.59 -2.49 -52.63
CA PHE A 17 38.74 -2.69 -54.06
C PHE A 17 38.49 -1.35 -54.77
N PHE A 18 39.53 -1.02 -55.56
CA PHE A 18 39.61 0.10 -56.50
C PHE A 18 39.14 -0.37 -57.89
N LEU A 19 38.51 0.49 -58.67
CA LEU A 19 38.87 0.99 -59.96
C LEU A 19 37.81 0.91 -61.07
N ARG A 20 37.78 2.07 -61.72
CA ARG A 20 37.62 2.48 -63.15
C ARG A 20 36.22 2.45 -63.68
N GLY A 21 35.58 3.55 -64.06
CA GLY A 21 35.97 4.65 -64.90
C GLY A 21 35.59 4.38 -66.37
N THR A 22 34.46 4.87 -66.85
CA THR A 22 34.28 5.17 -68.24
C THR A 22 33.21 6.28 -68.38
N ILE A 23 33.62 7.33 -69.12
CA ILE A 23 32.85 8.51 -69.49
C ILE A 23 32.10 8.18 -70.80
N ALA A 24 30.80 8.45 -70.88
CA ALA A 24 30.11 8.64 -72.13
C ALA A 24 28.96 9.66 -71.94
N ALA A 25 28.89 10.55 -72.90
CA ALA A 25 28.24 11.81 -72.85
C ALA A 25 26.77 11.79 -73.35
N ILE A 26 26.00 12.71 -72.77
CA ILE A 26 24.92 13.53 -73.35
C ILE A 26 23.72 12.88 -74.00
N ALA A 27 22.57 13.09 -73.36
CA ALA A 27 21.32 13.50 -73.98
C ALA A 27 20.42 14.11 -72.91
N SER A 28 20.21 15.43 -73.03
CA SER A 28 19.26 16.21 -72.23
C SER A 28 17.82 15.86 -72.65
N LEU A 29 17.08 15.23 -71.77
CA LEU A 29 15.63 15.14 -71.86
C LEU A 29 15.08 15.69 -70.54
N SER A 30 14.41 16.86 -70.67
CA SER A 30 13.64 17.46 -69.58
C SER A 30 12.48 16.55 -69.22
N SER A 31 12.59 15.82 -68.15
CA SER A 31 11.49 15.12 -67.52
C SER A 31 11.06 15.87 -66.28
N ALA A 32 9.82 16.35 -66.32
CA ALA A 32 9.17 16.93 -65.12
C ALA A 32 9.21 15.97 -63.97
N ASN A 33 9.93 16.34 -62.91
CA ASN A 33 9.92 15.62 -61.63
C ASN A 33 8.55 15.78 -60.96
N LEU A 34 7.68 14.80 -61.14
CA LEU A 34 6.57 14.58 -60.25
C LEU A 34 7.15 13.88 -58.99
N ASN A 35 7.48 14.67 -57.98
CA ASN A 35 7.75 14.09 -56.63
C ASN A 35 6.48 13.42 -56.13
N PRO A 36 6.48 12.13 -55.80
CA PRO A 36 5.38 11.56 -55.10
C PRO A 36 5.34 12.16 -53.69
N THR A 37 4.27 12.89 -53.41
CA THR A 37 3.96 13.34 -52.05
C THR A 37 3.76 12.07 -51.23
N VAL A 38 4.77 11.66 -50.45
CA VAL A 38 4.61 10.63 -49.43
C VAL A 38 3.61 11.21 -48.43
N ALA A 39 2.40 10.65 -48.42
CA ALA A 39 1.45 10.92 -47.36
C ALA A 39 2.14 10.52 -46.05
N GLN A 40 2.45 11.48 -45.18
CA GLN A 40 2.85 11.22 -43.83
C GLN A 40 1.65 10.57 -43.13
N ASP A 41 1.85 9.36 -42.63
CA ASP A 41 0.89 8.74 -41.72
C ASP A 41 0.63 9.74 -40.58
N PRO A 42 -0.63 9.92 -40.16
CA PRO A 42 -0.92 10.79 -39.04
C PRO A 42 -0.15 10.31 -37.81
N GLU A 43 0.66 11.19 -37.26
CA GLU A 43 1.35 10.95 -35.98
C GLU A 43 0.33 10.45 -34.97
N PRO A 44 0.59 9.31 -34.26
CA PRO A 44 -0.37 8.79 -33.31
C PRO A 44 -0.68 9.88 -32.30
N ALA A 45 -1.95 10.23 -32.19
CA ALA A 45 -2.43 11.25 -31.26
C ALA A 45 -1.79 10.98 -29.88
N ALA A 46 -1.10 11.98 -29.34
CA ALA A 46 -0.49 11.90 -28.02
C ALA A 46 -1.55 11.40 -27.05
N THR A 47 -1.38 10.18 -26.56
CA THR A 47 -2.26 9.62 -25.52
C THR A 47 -2.22 10.58 -24.36
N ALA A 48 -3.38 11.10 -23.97
CA ALA A 48 -3.50 11.94 -22.79
C ALA A 48 -2.76 11.26 -21.62
N PRO A 49 -1.94 11.98 -20.83
CA PRO A 49 -1.18 11.38 -19.75
C PRO A 49 -2.15 10.62 -18.86
N ASN A 50 -1.83 9.35 -18.62
CA ASN A 50 -2.63 8.49 -17.75
C ASN A 50 -2.80 9.21 -16.41
N PRO A 51 -4.02 9.57 -15.98
CA PRO A 51 -4.20 10.38 -14.79
C PRO A 51 -3.53 9.67 -13.62
N ASP A 52 -2.73 10.41 -12.84
CA ASP A 52 -2.09 9.90 -11.62
C ASP A 52 -3.13 9.15 -10.78
N PRO A 53 -3.00 7.82 -10.60
CA PRO A 53 -3.98 7.02 -9.88
C PRO A 53 -4.11 7.47 -8.42
N TYR A 54 -3.11 8.15 -7.89
CA TYR A 54 -3.07 8.61 -6.49
C TYR A 54 -3.53 10.07 -6.32
N LYS A 55 -3.98 10.74 -7.37
CA LYS A 55 -4.47 12.13 -7.32
C LYS A 55 -5.56 12.35 -6.26
N ALA A 56 -6.31 11.32 -5.93
CA ALA A 56 -7.33 11.38 -4.88
C ALA A 56 -6.75 11.52 -3.47
N PHE A 57 -5.49 11.18 -3.26
CA PHE A 57 -4.79 11.28 -1.98
C PHE A 57 -4.17 12.66 -1.80
N GLU A 58 -4.86 13.55 -1.11
CA GLU A 58 -4.37 14.89 -0.77
C GLU A 58 -3.23 14.81 0.26
N PRO A 59 -2.07 15.47 0.06
CA PRO A 59 -1.02 15.54 1.08
C PRO A 59 -1.45 16.42 2.25
N ARG A 60 -1.16 15.95 3.48
CA ARG A 60 -1.48 16.61 4.74
C ARG A 60 -0.35 16.41 5.75
N GLU A 61 -0.36 17.24 6.78
CA GLU A 61 0.47 17.09 7.98
C GLU A 61 -0.38 17.31 9.22
N PHE A 62 -0.06 16.60 10.30
CA PHE A 62 -0.70 16.74 11.61
C PHE A 62 0.38 16.93 12.67
N GLY A 63 0.25 17.99 13.45
CA GLY A 63 1.14 18.28 14.58
C GLY A 63 0.66 17.53 15.82
N GLY A 64 1.28 16.39 16.12
CA GLY A 64 0.97 15.68 17.36
C GLY A 64 1.54 16.37 18.62
N THR A 65 1.05 15.94 19.78
CA THR A 65 1.49 16.47 21.09
C THR A 65 2.97 16.22 21.38
N ASN A 66 3.59 15.25 20.69
CA ASN A 66 5.03 14.96 20.77
C ASN A 66 5.91 15.98 20.01
N GLY A 67 5.32 17.03 19.43
CA GLY A 67 6.01 18.12 18.74
C GLY A 67 6.60 17.76 17.38
N LYS A 68 6.34 16.54 16.86
CA LYS A 68 6.78 16.12 15.53
C LYS A 68 5.60 15.99 14.59
N PRO A 69 5.63 16.65 13.41
CA PRO A 69 4.56 16.51 12.43
C PRO A 69 4.54 15.09 11.85
N LEU A 70 3.34 14.53 11.76
CA LEU A 70 3.07 13.29 11.05
C LEU A 70 2.54 13.64 9.67
N LYS A 71 3.28 13.26 8.63
CA LYS A 71 2.82 13.37 7.25
C LYS A 71 1.83 12.27 6.94
N TYR A 72 0.75 12.60 6.25
CA TYR A 72 -0.26 11.64 5.83
C TYR A 72 -0.91 12.02 4.51
N ARG A 73 -1.53 11.04 3.88
CA ARG A 73 -2.37 11.22 2.70
C ARG A 73 -3.83 11.01 3.06
N LEU A 74 -4.69 11.86 2.53
CA LEU A 74 -6.11 11.88 2.83
C LEU A 74 -6.95 11.74 1.57
N ILE A 75 -7.84 10.74 1.53
CA ILE A 75 -8.97 10.72 0.59
C ILE A 75 -10.22 11.22 1.33
N LYS A 76 -10.96 12.12 0.69
CA LYS A 76 -12.30 12.52 1.14
C LYS A 76 -13.38 11.68 0.48
N PRO A 77 -14.54 11.48 1.14
CA PRO A 77 -15.68 10.78 0.56
C PRO A 77 -16.11 11.40 -0.77
N VAL A 78 -16.43 10.56 -1.76
CA VAL A 78 -17.04 11.02 -3.01
C VAL A 78 -18.41 11.62 -2.69
N GLY A 79 -18.73 12.79 -3.28
CA GLY A 79 -19.98 13.47 -3.01
C GLY A 79 -20.11 13.94 -1.56
N TYR A 80 -19.00 14.36 -0.94
CA TYR A 80 -19.00 14.91 0.41
C TYR A 80 -20.08 15.99 0.60
N LYS A 81 -20.85 15.88 1.67
CA LYS A 81 -21.89 16.85 2.07
C LYS A 81 -21.62 17.32 3.49
N PRO A 82 -21.56 18.64 3.75
CA PRO A 82 -21.44 19.17 5.10
C PRO A 82 -22.55 18.63 6.02
N GLY A 83 -22.19 18.33 7.26
CA GLY A 83 -23.15 17.79 8.26
C GLY A 83 -23.43 16.29 8.17
N LYS A 84 -23.09 15.63 7.05
CA LYS A 84 -23.16 14.17 6.94
C LYS A 84 -21.92 13.54 7.56
N LYS A 85 -22.12 12.44 8.33
CA LYS A 85 -21.00 11.65 8.90
C LYS A 85 -20.65 10.50 7.98
N TYR A 86 -19.33 10.27 7.83
CA TYR A 86 -18.78 9.26 6.91
C TYR A 86 -17.87 8.29 7.65
N PRO A 87 -17.74 7.05 7.15
CA PRO A 87 -16.73 6.11 7.64
C PRO A 87 -15.31 6.64 7.46
N LEU A 88 -14.38 6.08 8.24
CA LEU A 88 -12.95 6.30 8.07
C LEU A 88 -12.22 4.96 7.98
N VAL A 89 -11.30 4.82 7.03
CA VAL A 89 -10.35 3.72 6.92
C VAL A 89 -8.97 4.25 7.23
N LEU A 90 -8.36 3.76 8.30
CA LEU A 90 -6.94 3.98 8.61
C LEU A 90 -6.12 2.87 7.95
N PHE A 91 -5.20 3.23 7.06
CA PHE A 91 -4.30 2.32 6.39
C PHE A 91 -2.86 2.51 6.89
N LEU A 92 -2.24 1.44 7.40
CA LEU A 92 -0.87 1.41 7.88
C LEU A 92 0.03 0.63 6.91
N HIS A 93 1.04 1.31 6.34
CA HIS A 93 1.98 0.73 5.38
C HIS A 93 3.05 -0.17 6.03
N GLY A 94 3.80 -0.88 5.22
CA GLY A 94 4.91 -1.73 5.63
C GLY A 94 6.21 -0.99 5.96
N ALA A 95 7.24 -1.72 6.37
CA ALA A 95 8.51 -1.13 6.80
C ALA A 95 9.29 -0.45 5.66
N GLY A 96 9.08 -0.88 4.41
CA GLY A 96 9.76 -0.34 3.23
C GLY A 96 9.28 1.04 2.81
N GLU A 97 8.11 1.48 3.28
CA GLU A 97 7.47 2.74 2.90
C GLU A 97 7.67 3.85 3.96
N ARG A 98 8.51 3.58 4.97
CA ARG A 98 8.93 4.61 5.94
C ARG A 98 9.63 5.77 5.25
N GLY A 99 9.47 6.96 5.78
CA GLY A 99 10.07 8.15 5.20
C GLY A 99 9.45 9.45 5.68
N ASP A 100 9.72 10.48 4.89
CA ASP A 100 9.20 11.83 5.11
C ASP A 100 8.81 12.53 3.77
N ASP A 101 8.77 11.78 2.68
CA ASP A 101 8.39 12.26 1.35
C ASP A 101 6.88 12.40 1.15
N ASN A 102 6.10 11.90 2.10
CA ASN A 102 4.63 11.82 2.02
C ASN A 102 4.12 11.17 0.72
N ALA A 103 4.86 10.19 0.19
CA ALA A 103 4.54 9.51 -1.07
C ALA A 103 4.74 8.00 -1.01
N ALA A 104 5.83 7.52 -0.38
CA ALA A 104 6.18 6.10 -0.35
C ALA A 104 5.09 5.21 0.26
N GLN A 105 4.31 5.72 1.24
CA GLN A 105 3.19 4.99 1.85
C GLN A 105 2.06 4.61 0.87
N LEU A 106 2.05 5.21 -0.32
CA LEU A 106 1.06 4.90 -1.36
C LEU A 106 1.46 3.74 -2.27
N LYS A 107 2.65 3.18 -2.11
CA LYS A 107 3.20 2.13 -2.97
C LYS A 107 2.33 0.86 -3.01
N HIS A 108 1.76 0.48 -1.86
CA HIS A 108 0.90 -0.70 -1.72
C HIS A 108 -0.49 -0.31 -1.25
N ALA A 109 -1.52 -1.06 -1.63
CA ALA A 109 -2.92 -0.85 -1.27
C ALA A 109 -3.56 0.46 -1.75
N ALA A 110 -2.80 1.55 -1.89
CA ALA A 110 -3.35 2.86 -2.25
C ALA A 110 -4.08 2.84 -3.59
N LYS A 111 -3.57 2.08 -4.58
CA LYS A 111 -4.23 1.87 -5.87
C LYS A 111 -5.65 1.33 -5.72
N ASP A 112 -5.84 0.36 -4.84
CA ASP A 112 -7.13 -0.28 -4.61
C ASP A 112 -8.03 0.64 -3.78
N LEU A 113 -7.50 1.26 -2.73
CA LEU A 113 -8.23 2.20 -1.86
C LEU A 113 -8.68 3.47 -2.59
N CYS A 114 -7.99 3.92 -3.64
CA CYS A 114 -8.38 5.06 -4.45
C CYS A 114 -9.21 4.70 -5.70
N ASN A 115 -9.53 3.42 -5.91
CA ASN A 115 -10.34 2.97 -7.03
C ASN A 115 -11.67 3.73 -7.09
N PRO A 116 -12.05 4.35 -8.23
CA PRO A 116 -13.25 5.17 -8.35
C PRO A 116 -14.57 4.42 -8.06
N GLU A 117 -14.66 3.15 -8.47
CA GLU A 117 -15.85 2.33 -8.24
C GLU A 117 -16.00 2.02 -6.75
N LEU A 118 -14.89 1.60 -6.09
CA LEU A 118 -14.88 1.38 -4.65
C LEU A 118 -15.28 2.63 -3.87
N ARG A 119 -14.71 3.78 -4.21
CA ARG A 119 -14.99 5.06 -3.57
C ARG A 119 -16.44 5.53 -3.80
N THR A 120 -17.03 5.18 -4.93
CA THR A 120 -18.45 5.46 -5.21
C THR A 120 -19.36 4.54 -4.42
N LYS A 121 -19.03 3.25 -4.34
CA LYS A 121 -19.78 2.25 -3.58
C LYS A 121 -19.71 2.51 -2.06
N TYR A 122 -18.51 2.91 -1.57
CA TYR A 122 -18.23 3.15 -0.16
C TYR A 122 -17.62 4.54 0.08
N PRO A 123 -18.43 5.61 0.03
CA PRO A 123 -17.94 6.96 0.32
C PRO A 123 -17.37 7.03 1.75
N ALA A 124 -16.06 7.11 1.89
CA ALA A 124 -15.35 7.11 3.15
C ALA A 124 -14.13 8.05 3.10
N TYR A 125 -13.68 8.49 4.27
CA TYR A 125 -12.33 9.00 4.43
C TYR A 125 -11.34 7.84 4.40
N VAL A 126 -10.18 8.03 3.75
CA VAL A 126 -9.03 7.13 3.87
C VAL A 126 -7.85 7.96 4.36
N VAL A 127 -7.25 7.52 5.46
CA VAL A 127 -6.07 8.14 6.07
C VAL A 127 -4.91 7.17 5.94
N ALA A 128 -3.88 7.58 5.22
CA ALA A 128 -2.64 6.83 5.02
C ALA A 128 -1.45 7.63 5.57
N PRO A 129 -1.13 7.51 6.87
CA PRO A 129 0.02 8.18 7.47
C PRO A 129 1.32 7.54 6.98
N GLN A 130 2.41 8.33 7.01
CA GLN A 130 3.76 7.82 6.76
C GLN A 130 4.54 7.72 8.06
N CYS A 131 4.95 6.50 8.40
CA CYS A 131 5.82 6.26 9.54
C CYS A 131 7.21 6.84 9.25
N PRO A 132 7.79 7.65 10.13
CA PRO A 132 9.12 8.20 9.91
C PRO A 132 10.20 7.13 9.81
N ASN A 133 11.33 7.48 9.17
CA ASN A 133 12.51 6.62 9.14
C ASN A 133 12.92 6.19 10.54
N ASN A 134 13.36 4.95 10.69
CA ASN A 134 13.80 4.34 11.94
C ASN A 134 12.73 4.30 13.06
N LYS A 135 11.45 4.52 12.72
CA LYS A 135 10.31 4.35 13.61
C LYS A 135 9.46 3.14 13.19
N LYS A 136 8.56 2.73 14.06
CA LYS A 136 7.59 1.65 13.84
C LYS A 136 6.19 2.10 14.23
N TRP A 137 5.18 1.39 13.71
CA TRP A 137 3.81 1.54 14.22
C TRP A 137 3.65 0.90 15.61
N SER A 138 4.36 -0.20 15.82
CA SER A 138 4.41 -0.91 17.11
C SER A 138 5.87 -1.23 17.42
N GLU A 139 6.31 -0.98 18.65
CA GLU A 139 7.68 -1.24 19.09
C GLU A 139 7.92 -2.74 19.48
N VAL A 140 7.11 -3.64 18.92
CA VAL A 140 7.34 -5.10 19.08
C VAL A 140 8.71 -5.47 18.53
N ASP A 141 9.38 -6.37 19.21
CA ASP A 141 10.64 -6.94 18.76
C ASP A 141 10.38 -8.03 17.69
N TRP A 142 10.70 -7.71 16.45
CA TRP A 142 10.48 -8.63 15.32
C TRP A 142 11.46 -9.81 15.29
N SER A 143 12.55 -9.76 16.07
CA SER A 143 13.54 -10.84 16.15
C SER A 143 13.09 -12.00 17.02
N LYS A 144 12.16 -11.75 17.95
CA LYS A 144 11.62 -12.77 18.86
C LYS A 144 10.61 -13.68 18.17
N ASP A 145 10.49 -14.89 18.67
CA ASP A 145 9.50 -15.85 18.16
C ASP A 145 8.06 -15.52 18.59
N ALA A 146 7.86 -14.75 19.67
CA ALA A 146 6.56 -14.27 20.14
C ALA A 146 6.52 -12.74 20.17
N SER A 147 5.34 -12.17 19.90
CA SER A 147 5.11 -10.74 20.06
C SER A 147 4.64 -10.45 21.47
N GLU A 148 5.22 -9.45 22.11
CA GLU A 148 4.73 -8.89 23.36
C GLU A 148 4.40 -7.42 23.14
N LEU A 149 3.20 -6.99 23.56
CA LEU A 149 2.76 -5.62 23.43
C LEU A 149 3.55 -4.74 24.42
N PRO A 150 4.32 -3.75 23.94
CA PRO A 150 4.98 -2.81 24.83
C PRO A 150 3.98 -2.05 25.72
N GLU A 151 4.40 -1.64 26.91
CA GLU A 151 3.55 -0.91 27.84
C GLU A 151 3.01 0.39 27.24
N SER A 152 3.89 1.15 26.62
CA SER A 152 3.53 2.42 25.96
C SER A 152 3.38 2.26 24.45
N PRO A 153 2.49 3.03 23.81
CA PRO A 153 2.43 3.10 22.36
C PRO A 153 3.72 3.68 21.78
N SER A 154 4.03 3.38 20.52
CA SER A 154 5.05 4.11 19.80
C SER A 154 4.64 5.57 19.61
N ASP A 155 5.61 6.49 19.43
CA ASP A 155 5.33 7.90 19.07
C ASP A 155 4.38 7.99 17.86
N SER A 156 4.62 7.15 16.84
CA SER A 156 3.82 7.11 15.63
C SER A 156 2.38 6.67 15.90
N MET A 157 2.17 5.65 16.73
CA MET A 157 0.84 5.18 17.09
C MET A 157 0.06 6.19 17.92
N GLN A 158 0.74 6.86 18.86
CA GLN A 158 0.14 7.94 19.64
C GLN A 158 -0.32 9.07 18.74
N THR A 159 0.55 9.56 17.85
CA THR A 159 0.20 10.66 16.93
C THR A 159 -0.93 10.30 15.98
N ILE A 160 -0.99 9.03 15.51
CA ILE A 160 -2.12 8.55 14.70
C ILE A 160 -3.41 8.61 15.51
N LYS A 161 -3.39 8.16 16.75
CA LYS A 161 -4.59 8.20 17.58
C LYS A 161 -5.10 9.62 17.78
N GLU A 162 -4.21 10.58 18.05
CA GLU A 162 -4.52 11.99 18.14
C GLU A 162 -5.08 12.56 16.83
N LEU A 163 -4.49 12.22 15.68
CA LEU A 163 -5.00 12.61 14.36
C LEU A 163 -6.44 12.09 14.12
N ILE A 164 -6.71 10.82 14.43
CA ILE A 164 -8.04 10.27 14.21
C ILE A 164 -9.05 10.87 15.18
N ASP A 165 -8.68 11.16 16.40
CA ASP A 165 -9.54 11.87 17.37
C ASP A 165 -9.90 13.27 16.87
N ASP A 166 -8.93 14.05 16.41
CA ASP A 166 -9.16 15.36 15.80
C ASP A 166 -10.13 15.27 14.60
N MET A 167 -9.91 14.30 13.72
CA MET A 167 -10.80 14.10 12.57
C MET A 167 -12.22 13.69 12.97
N VAL A 168 -12.36 12.92 14.02
CA VAL A 168 -13.68 12.53 14.56
C VAL A 168 -14.43 13.77 15.06
N GLU A 169 -13.73 14.71 15.65
CA GLU A 169 -14.33 15.94 16.19
C GLU A 169 -14.62 16.97 15.08
N ASN A 170 -13.69 17.12 14.13
CA ASN A 170 -13.66 18.27 13.23
C ASN A 170 -14.01 17.92 11.76
N ALA A 171 -13.90 16.66 11.32
CA ALA A 171 -14.07 16.29 9.91
C ALA A 171 -15.36 15.52 9.58
N GLY A 172 -16.27 15.33 10.52
CA GLY A 172 -17.52 14.62 10.29
C GLY A 172 -17.37 13.12 10.12
N ILE A 173 -16.50 12.51 10.90
CA ILE A 173 -16.34 11.05 10.95
C ILE A 173 -17.48 10.41 11.74
N ASP A 174 -17.98 9.28 11.25
CA ASP A 174 -18.89 8.42 12.02
C ASP A 174 -18.06 7.57 13.01
N ARG A 175 -18.14 7.91 14.30
CA ARG A 175 -17.43 7.20 15.39
C ARG A 175 -17.67 5.69 15.41
N ASN A 176 -18.82 5.25 14.87
CA ASN A 176 -19.20 3.84 14.85
C ASN A 176 -18.75 3.12 13.57
N ARG A 177 -18.02 3.79 12.66
CA ARG A 177 -17.50 3.25 11.41
C ARG A 177 -16.06 3.69 11.15
N ILE A 178 -15.21 3.46 12.13
CA ILE A 178 -13.75 3.66 12.01
C ILE A 178 -13.13 2.29 11.85
N TYR A 179 -12.44 2.08 10.74
CA TYR A 179 -11.81 0.81 10.40
C TYR A 179 -10.29 0.97 10.36
N ILE A 180 -9.57 -0.11 10.66
CA ILE A 180 -8.11 -0.13 10.56
C ILE A 180 -7.65 -1.35 9.77
N THR A 181 -6.70 -1.13 8.86
CA THR A 181 -6.00 -2.19 8.13
C THR A 181 -4.54 -1.80 7.93
N GLY A 182 -3.70 -2.79 7.74
CA GLY A 182 -2.27 -2.54 7.47
C GLY A 182 -1.54 -3.82 7.15
N LEU A 183 -0.43 -3.67 6.45
CA LEU A 183 0.37 -4.78 5.93
C LEU A 183 1.75 -4.84 6.60
N SER A 184 2.27 -6.04 6.88
CA SER A 184 3.61 -6.26 7.44
C SER A 184 3.82 -5.45 8.73
N MET A 185 4.72 -4.48 8.79
CA MET A 185 4.83 -3.53 9.90
C MET A 185 3.48 -2.89 10.24
N GLY A 186 2.65 -2.55 9.25
CA GLY A 186 1.29 -2.05 9.45
C GLY A 186 0.33 -3.10 10.00
N GLY A 187 0.55 -4.39 9.69
CA GLY A 187 -0.17 -5.50 10.30
C GLY A 187 0.11 -5.59 11.80
N TYR A 188 1.38 -5.45 12.22
CA TYR A 188 1.74 -5.32 13.64
C TYR A 188 1.11 -4.08 14.27
N GLY A 189 1.14 -2.93 13.57
CA GLY A 189 0.48 -1.70 14.02
C GLY A 189 -1.02 -1.86 14.18
N THR A 190 -1.67 -2.63 13.30
CA THR A 190 -3.11 -2.93 13.41
C THR A 190 -3.42 -3.73 14.67
N TRP A 191 -2.64 -4.78 14.96
CA TRP A 191 -2.78 -5.56 16.21
C TRP A 191 -2.52 -4.72 17.45
N ASP A 192 -1.48 -3.87 17.45
CA ASP A 192 -1.15 -2.94 18.54
C ASP A 192 -2.31 -1.98 18.78
N ALA A 193 -2.82 -1.33 17.73
CA ALA A 193 -3.89 -0.34 17.84
C ALA A 193 -5.16 -0.92 18.47
N ILE A 194 -5.61 -2.11 18.03
CA ILE A 194 -6.82 -2.71 18.58
C ILE A 194 -6.63 -3.25 20.01
N ALA A 195 -5.42 -3.63 20.38
CA ALA A 195 -5.11 -4.05 21.76
C ALA A 195 -5.08 -2.87 22.73
N ARG A 196 -4.67 -1.67 22.27
CA ARG A 196 -4.64 -0.43 23.07
C ARG A 196 -5.98 0.27 23.12
N TYR A 197 -6.72 0.22 22.01
CA TYR A 197 -7.98 0.96 21.83
C TYR A 197 -9.12 0.01 21.45
N PRO A 198 -9.47 -0.98 22.30
CA PRO A 198 -10.36 -2.10 21.93
C PRO A 198 -11.78 -1.66 21.55
N ASN A 199 -12.23 -0.51 22.05
CA ASN A 199 -13.58 0.03 21.77
C ASN A 199 -13.56 1.17 20.77
N PHE A 200 -12.48 1.36 20.03
CA PHE A 200 -12.33 2.49 19.12
C PHE A 200 -12.72 2.14 17.68
N PHE A 201 -12.33 0.97 17.21
CA PHE A 201 -12.56 0.53 15.84
C PHE A 201 -13.86 -0.28 15.70
N ALA A 202 -14.49 -0.20 14.54
CA ALA A 202 -15.64 -1.01 14.15
C ALA A 202 -15.22 -2.34 13.51
N ALA A 203 -14.05 -2.37 12.90
CA ALA A 203 -13.41 -3.59 12.38
C ALA A 203 -11.91 -3.39 12.21
N ALA A 204 -11.18 -4.49 12.16
CA ALA A 204 -9.74 -4.53 11.90
C ALA A 204 -9.37 -5.61 10.90
N ALA A 205 -8.42 -5.29 10.01
CA ALA A 205 -7.90 -6.23 9.02
C ALA A 205 -6.36 -6.21 9.01
N PRO A 206 -5.70 -6.93 9.93
CA PRO A 206 -4.25 -7.09 9.93
C PRO A 206 -3.81 -8.06 8.82
N ILE A 207 -2.80 -7.68 8.04
CA ILE A 207 -2.27 -8.48 6.94
C ILE A 207 -0.78 -8.76 7.19
N CYS A 208 -0.37 -10.03 7.13
CA CYS A 208 0.99 -10.55 7.30
C CYS A 208 1.77 -9.87 8.46
N GLY A 209 1.10 -9.72 9.60
CA GLY A 209 1.67 -9.15 10.83
C GLY A 209 1.54 -10.10 12.00
N GLY A 210 1.84 -9.61 13.21
CA GLY A 210 1.70 -10.33 14.46
C GLY A 210 1.28 -9.42 15.61
N GLY A 211 0.67 -9.97 16.63
CA GLY A 211 0.25 -9.31 17.85
C GLY A 211 0.64 -10.10 19.08
N ASP A 212 0.35 -9.56 20.27
CA ASP A 212 0.50 -10.26 21.53
C ASP A 212 -0.75 -11.08 21.84
N PRO A 213 -0.68 -12.42 21.81
CA PRO A 213 -1.84 -13.29 22.07
C PRO A 213 -2.46 -13.09 23.46
N LYS A 214 -1.69 -12.63 24.45
CA LYS A 214 -2.16 -12.34 25.80
C LYS A 214 -3.20 -11.20 25.82
N THR A 215 -3.25 -10.38 24.78
CA THR A 215 -4.19 -9.26 24.66
C THR A 215 -5.53 -9.62 24.03
N ALA A 216 -5.70 -10.83 23.50
CA ALA A 216 -6.86 -11.27 22.72
C ALA A 216 -8.21 -11.02 23.42
N SER A 217 -8.28 -11.23 24.75
CA SER A 217 -9.50 -11.00 25.52
C SER A 217 -9.99 -9.55 25.52
N LYS A 218 -9.09 -8.57 25.34
CA LYS A 218 -9.43 -7.14 25.37
C LYS A 218 -10.34 -6.72 24.22
N PHE A 219 -10.24 -7.40 23.08
CA PHE A 219 -10.97 -7.04 21.83
C PHE A 219 -11.66 -8.23 21.17
N LYS A 220 -12.05 -9.24 21.97
CA LYS A 220 -12.69 -10.46 21.46
C LYS A 220 -13.99 -10.23 20.67
N SER A 221 -14.70 -9.15 20.95
CA SER A 221 -15.96 -8.79 20.29
C SER A 221 -15.77 -7.95 19.02
N LEU A 222 -14.52 -7.48 18.74
CA LEU A 222 -14.21 -6.70 17.55
C LEU A 222 -14.27 -7.61 16.31
N PRO A 223 -15.01 -7.25 15.24
CA PRO A 223 -14.92 -7.93 13.95
C PRO A 223 -13.50 -7.83 13.39
N ILE A 224 -12.86 -8.97 13.18
CA ILE A 224 -11.49 -9.06 12.65
C ILE A 224 -11.47 -10.03 11.48
N TRP A 225 -10.82 -9.64 10.38
CA TRP A 225 -10.45 -10.53 9.30
C TRP A 225 -8.95 -10.47 9.08
N CYS A 226 -8.24 -11.51 9.50
CA CYS A 226 -6.78 -11.60 9.41
C CYS A 226 -6.38 -12.32 8.13
N PHE A 227 -5.28 -11.87 7.50
CA PHE A 227 -4.77 -12.44 6.25
C PHE A 227 -3.28 -12.71 6.34
N HIS A 228 -2.81 -13.82 5.72
CA HIS A 228 -1.38 -14.14 5.66
C HIS A 228 -1.06 -15.07 4.49
N GLY A 229 0.15 -14.99 3.95
CA GLY A 229 0.67 -15.98 3.01
C GLY A 229 1.29 -17.17 3.75
N ALA A 230 0.90 -18.40 3.40
CA ALA A 230 1.41 -19.59 4.07
C ALA A 230 2.92 -19.83 3.89
N LYS A 231 3.49 -19.28 2.79
CA LYS A 231 4.91 -19.39 2.43
C LYS A 231 5.71 -18.13 2.79
N ASP A 232 5.17 -17.27 3.67
CA ASP A 232 5.83 -16.03 4.10
C ASP A 232 7.12 -16.34 4.85
N SER A 233 8.25 -15.92 4.27
CA SER A 233 9.60 -16.07 4.85
C SER A 233 10.10 -14.82 5.58
N VAL A 234 9.37 -13.69 5.48
CA VAL A 234 9.72 -12.41 6.12
C VAL A 234 9.05 -12.29 7.48
N VAL A 235 7.74 -12.47 7.52
CA VAL A 235 6.96 -12.58 8.75
C VAL A 235 6.34 -13.98 8.78
N LYS A 236 6.84 -14.84 9.65
CA LYS A 236 6.38 -16.22 9.74
C LYS A 236 4.86 -16.26 9.92
N VAL A 237 4.16 -17.07 9.14
CA VAL A 237 2.70 -17.24 9.19
C VAL A 237 2.19 -17.63 10.61
N GLY A 238 3.03 -18.27 11.40
CA GLY A 238 2.77 -18.58 12.82
C GLY A 238 2.31 -17.37 13.62
N ARG A 239 2.81 -16.16 13.29
CA ARG A 239 2.42 -14.91 13.97
C ARG A 239 0.92 -14.60 13.87
N SER A 240 0.33 -14.83 12.71
CA SER A 240 -1.11 -14.68 12.54
C SER A 240 -1.88 -15.85 13.13
N ARG A 241 -1.38 -17.07 12.98
CA ARG A 241 -2.02 -18.28 13.55
C ARG A 241 -2.15 -18.18 15.06
N GLU A 242 -1.09 -17.77 15.78
CA GLU A 242 -1.11 -17.56 17.23
C GLU A 242 -2.20 -16.57 17.67
N MET A 243 -2.35 -15.45 16.96
CA MET A 243 -3.40 -14.47 17.25
C MET A 243 -4.80 -15.03 16.97
N VAL A 244 -4.96 -15.76 15.88
CA VAL A 244 -6.23 -16.41 15.51
C VAL A 244 -6.64 -17.45 16.53
N GLU A 245 -5.70 -18.30 16.97
CA GLU A 245 -5.93 -19.32 18.01
C GLU A 245 -6.29 -18.68 19.35
N ALA A 246 -5.54 -17.66 19.77
CA ALA A 246 -5.81 -16.95 21.02
C ALA A 246 -7.20 -16.29 21.03
N LEU A 247 -7.60 -15.67 19.91
CA LEU A 247 -8.91 -15.06 19.77
C LEU A 247 -10.04 -16.11 19.77
N LYS A 248 -9.88 -17.20 19.06
CA LYS A 248 -10.84 -18.33 19.11
C LYS A 248 -10.97 -18.90 20.51
N ALA A 249 -9.87 -19.04 21.23
CA ALA A 249 -9.87 -19.55 22.60
C ALA A 249 -10.66 -18.67 23.58
N VAL A 250 -10.77 -17.35 23.31
CA VAL A 250 -11.59 -16.44 24.12
C VAL A 250 -12.99 -16.20 23.54
N GLY A 251 -13.40 -16.98 22.55
CA GLY A 251 -14.73 -16.93 21.94
C GLY A 251 -14.95 -15.84 20.90
N SER A 252 -13.88 -15.36 20.26
CA SER A 252 -14.01 -14.40 19.14
C SER A 252 -14.45 -15.09 17.85
N ASN A 253 -15.25 -14.38 17.06
CA ASN A 253 -15.65 -14.77 15.70
C ASN A 253 -14.66 -14.26 14.64
N ILE A 254 -13.38 -14.27 14.93
CA ILE A 254 -12.34 -13.85 13.98
C ILE A 254 -12.39 -14.67 12.69
N GLN A 255 -12.33 -13.97 11.54
CA GLN A 255 -12.12 -14.60 10.22
C GLN A 255 -10.62 -14.65 9.92
N TYR A 256 -10.19 -15.73 9.25
CA TYR A 256 -8.81 -15.91 8.85
C TYR A 256 -8.74 -16.47 7.43
N THR A 257 -8.00 -15.79 6.55
CA THR A 257 -7.64 -16.27 5.23
C THR A 257 -6.13 -16.46 5.15
N GLU A 258 -5.72 -17.71 5.02
CA GLU A 258 -4.35 -18.09 4.75
C GLU A 258 -4.24 -18.45 3.27
N TYR A 259 -3.41 -17.70 2.54
CA TYR A 259 -3.18 -17.93 1.12
C TYR A 259 -2.10 -19.01 0.94
N PRO A 260 -2.42 -20.24 0.47
CA PRO A 260 -1.50 -21.38 0.53
C PRO A 260 -0.25 -21.20 -0.34
N GLU A 261 -0.35 -20.43 -1.43
CA GLU A 261 0.74 -20.24 -2.39
C GLU A 261 1.49 -18.91 -2.24
N LEU A 262 0.95 -17.95 -1.44
CA LEU A 262 1.56 -16.64 -1.32
C LEU A 262 2.67 -16.62 -0.28
N GLN A 263 3.66 -15.81 -0.57
CA GLN A 263 4.72 -15.41 0.33
C GLN A 263 4.32 -14.15 1.12
N HIS A 264 5.29 -13.24 1.37
CA HIS A 264 5.03 -12.03 2.16
C HIS A 264 4.00 -11.09 1.53
N ASP A 265 3.95 -10.99 0.19
CA ASP A 265 2.97 -10.17 -0.53
C ASP A 265 1.58 -10.81 -0.58
N SER A 266 0.95 -10.98 0.59
CA SER A 266 -0.46 -11.38 0.70
C SER A 266 -1.43 -10.20 0.59
N TRP A 267 -0.94 -8.97 0.75
CA TRP A 267 -1.76 -7.76 0.69
C TRP A 267 -2.29 -7.44 -0.70
N THR A 268 -1.53 -7.75 -1.76
CA THR A 268 -1.99 -7.52 -3.13
C THR A 268 -3.28 -8.29 -3.41
N ALA A 269 -3.32 -9.57 -3.07
CA ALA A 269 -4.53 -10.39 -3.22
C ALA A 269 -5.66 -9.93 -2.30
N THR A 270 -5.34 -9.53 -1.08
CA THR A 270 -6.34 -9.08 -0.10
C THR A 270 -7.01 -7.78 -0.52
N TYR A 271 -6.25 -6.75 -0.91
CA TYR A 271 -6.83 -5.45 -1.31
C TYR A 271 -7.47 -5.48 -2.71
N ALA A 272 -7.13 -6.45 -3.56
CA ALA A 272 -7.83 -6.69 -4.81
C ALA A 272 -9.15 -7.45 -4.65
N ASN A 273 -9.44 -8.02 -3.46
CA ASN A 273 -10.66 -8.79 -3.22
C ASN A 273 -11.84 -7.87 -2.86
N PRO A 274 -12.92 -7.81 -3.69
CA PRO A 274 -14.09 -6.99 -3.39
C PRO A 274 -14.84 -7.44 -2.12
N GLU A 275 -14.82 -8.73 -1.77
CA GLU A 275 -15.46 -9.25 -0.56
C GLU A 275 -14.85 -8.66 0.71
N PHE A 276 -13.54 -8.32 0.67
CA PHE A 276 -12.86 -7.64 1.77
C PHE A 276 -13.55 -6.30 2.10
N TYR A 277 -13.85 -5.49 1.09
CA TYR A 277 -14.50 -4.19 1.28
C TYR A 277 -15.96 -4.34 1.66
N ASP A 278 -16.70 -5.30 1.06
CA ASP A 278 -18.08 -5.59 1.42
C ASP A 278 -18.18 -5.99 2.89
N TRP A 279 -17.25 -6.82 3.36
CA TRP A 279 -17.17 -7.20 4.76
C TRP A 279 -16.81 -6.00 5.64
N LEU A 280 -15.77 -5.23 5.31
CA LEU A 280 -15.26 -4.12 6.11
C LEU A 280 -16.34 -3.05 6.33
N PHE A 281 -16.95 -2.58 5.26
CA PHE A 281 -17.93 -1.49 5.32
C PHE A 281 -19.31 -1.90 5.88
N LYS A 282 -19.57 -3.20 5.99
CA LYS A 282 -20.74 -3.75 6.68
C LYS A 282 -20.63 -3.62 8.20
N GLN A 283 -19.41 -3.57 8.74
CA GLN A 283 -19.21 -3.53 10.18
C GLN A 283 -19.59 -2.18 10.77
N ARG A 284 -20.18 -2.23 11.94
CA ARG A 284 -20.56 -1.05 12.70
C ARG A 284 -20.42 -1.36 14.19
N ARG A 285 -19.77 -0.47 14.92
CA ARG A 285 -19.72 -0.57 16.37
C ARG A 285 -21.08 -0.20 16.95
N GLU A 286 -21.56 -0.98 17.90
CA GLU A 286 -22.73 -0.63 18.68
C GLU A 286 -22.46 0.62 19.50
N SER A 287 -23.43 1.53 19.54
CA SER A 287 -23.33 2.71 20.41
C SER A 287 -23.36 2.22 21.86
N GLN A 288 -22.32 2.48 22.63
CA GLN A 288 -22.43 2.35 24.08
C GLN A 288 -23.49 3.36 24.52
N GLN A 289 -24.60 2.86 25.05
CA GLN A 289 -25.66 3.63 25.69
C GLN A 289 -25.16 4.25 26.99
#